data_379cdaa83b765024b2d7680356ef94a1
#
_entry.id   379cdaa83b765024b2d7680356ef94a1
#
_cell.length_a   1.000
_cell.length_b   1.000
_cell.length_c   1.000
_cell.angle_alpha   90.00
_cell.angle_beta   90.00
_cell.angle_gamma   90.00
#
_symmetry.space_group_name_H-M   'P 1'
#
loop_
_entity.id
_entity.type
_entity.pdbx_description
1 polymer ?
#
loop_
_entity_poly.entity_id
_entity_poly.type
_entity_poly.pdbx_seq_one_letter_code
_entity_poly.pdbx_strand_id
1 'polypeptide(L)'
;MSDLRNSKTEKNLQEAFAGESQANRKYLAFAKKAESEGQPQVAKLFRAAAEAETVHAHAHLRALGGIGSTEANLREAIGGETHEFTEMYPQMIREATSEGFDNALRSFTYANAVEKVHADLYRKAIESLGKNVAVDYYVCQVCGNTIEGAPEGPCEVCGSPKTAFRKVD
;
A
#
# COMPACT_ATOMS: atom_id res chain seq x y z
N MET A 1 -0.26 33.43 -0.90
CA MET A 1 0.39 32.23 -1.48
C MET A 1 -0.26 31.99 -2.83
N SER A 2 0.51 31.70 -3.88
CA SER A 2 -0.02 31.36 -5.19
C SER A 2 -0.82 30.06 -5.12
N ASP A 3 -1.98 30.00 -5.81
CA ASP A 3 -2.79 28.79 -5.90
C ASP A 3 -2.06 27.74 -6.75
N LEU A 4 -1.84 26.57 -6.19
CA LEU A 4 -1.15 25.46 -6.86
C LEU A 4 -2.05 24.77 -7.90
N ARG A 5 -3.36 24.86 -7.74
CA ARG A 5 -4.36 24.10 -8.53
C ARG A 5 -4.23 24.36 -10.04
N ASN A 6 -4.24 23.30 -10.81
CA ASN A 6 -4.12 23.31 -12.27
C ASN A 6 -2.80 23.89 -12.82
N SER A 7 -1.78 24.07 -11.96
CA SER A 7 -0.46 24.55 -12.38
C SER A 7 0.41 23.41 -12.94
N LYS A 8 1.45 23.76 -13.69
CA LYS A 8 2.49 22.78 -14.06
C LYS A 8 3.22 22.23 -12.85
N THR A 9 3.38 23.06 -11.81
CA THR A 9 4.03 22.68 -10.56
C THR A 9 3.23 21.61 -9.82
N GLU A 10 1.89 21.71 -9.79
CA GLU A 10 1.06 20.65 -9.23
C GLU A 10 1.26 19.30 -9.93
N LYS A 11 1.23 19.30 -11.26
CA LYS A 11 1.50 18.09 -12.06
C LYS A 11 2.89 17.52 -11.81
N ASN A 12 3.91 18.39 -11.74
CA ASN A 12 5.27 17.96 -11.44
C ASN A 12 5.39 17.34 -10.05
N LEU A 13 4.71 17.89 -9.03
CA LEU A 13 4.68 17.34 -7.68
C LEU A 13 3.97 15.97 -7.64
N GLN A 14 2.87 15.80 -8.40
CA GLN A 14 2.17 14.52 -8.51
C GLN A 14 3.06 13.45 -9.17
N GLU A 15 3.75 13.81 -10.26
CA GLU A 15 4.69 12.92 -10.93
C GLU A 15 5.88 12.56 -10.04
N ALA A 16 6.45 13.54 -9.35
CA ALA A 16 7.54 13.31 -8.39
C ALA A 16 7.09 12.41 -7.24
N PHE A 17 5.94 12.67 -6.61
CA PHE A 17 5.39 11.81 -5.56
C PHE A 17 5.21 10.36 -6.02
N ALA A 18 4.66 10.15 -7.23
CA ALA A 18 4.50 8.82 -7.81
C ALA A 18 5.85 8.14 -8.07
N GLY A 19 6.82 8.87 -8.63
CA GLY A 19 8.17 8.38 -8.92
C GLY A 19 8.90 7.91 -7.67
N GLU A 20 8.95 8.76 -6.63
CA GLU A 20 9.64 8.43 -5.37
C GLU A 20 8.95 7.32 -4.60
N SER A 21 7.62 7.25 -4.62
CA SER A 21 6.85 6.16 -4.03
C SER A 21 7.17 4.82 -4.70
N GLN A 22 7.27 4.78 -6.03
CA GLN A 22 7.68 3.59 -6.77
C GLN A 22 9.15 3.22 -6.50
N ALA A 23 10.07 4.18 -6.48
CA ALA A 23 11.48 3.96 -6.20
C ALA A 23 11.66 3.32 -4.82
N ASN A 24 10.99 3.87 -3.79
CA ASN A 24 10.97 3.29 -2.45
C ASN A 24 10.62 1.79 -2.47
N ARG A 25 9.47 1.41 -3.07
CA ARG A 25 9.03 0.01 -3.12
C ARG A 25 10.00 -0.89 -3.89
N LYS A 26 10.54 -0.42 -5.01
CA LYS A 26 11.54 -1.14 -5.81
C LYS A 26 12.82 -1.37 -5.00
N TYR A 27 13.35 -0.35 -4.34
CA TYR A 27 14.60 -0.45 -3.57
C TYR A 27 14.47 -1.40 -2.38
N LEU A 28 13.33 -1.42 -1.68
CA LEU A 28 13.07 -2.42 -0.63
C LEU A 28 13.06 -3.86 -1.19
N ALA A 29 12.51 -4.07 -2.38
CA ALA A 29 12.53 -5.37 -3.05
C ALA A 29 13.96 -5.75 -3.50
N PHE A 30 14.71 -4.79 -4.05
CA PHE A 30 16.11 -4.99 -4.46
C PHE A 30 17.00 -5.28 -3.26
N ALA A 31 16.77 -4.64 -2.10
CA ALA A 31 17.48 -4.94 -0.87
C ALA A 31 17.32 -6.42 -0.46
N LYS A 32 16.09 -6.94 -0.48
CA LYS A 32 15.82 -8.36 -0.20
C LYS A 32 16.54 -9.29 -1.18
N LYS A 33 16.55 -8.94 -2.46
CA LYS A 33 17.27 -9.71 -3.49
C LYS A 33 18.79 -9.70 -3.24
N ALA A 34 19.36 -8.53 -2.98
CA ALA A 34 20.78 -8.40 -2.68
C ALA A 34 21.19 -9.21 -1.42
N GLU A 35 20.35 -9.22 -0.37
CA GLU A 35 20.59 -10.11 0.79
C GLU A 35 20.61 -11.58 0.41
N SER A 36 19.62 -12.03 -0.38
CA SER A 36 19.56 -13.42 -0.84
C SER A 36 20.74 -13.85 -1.72
N GLU A 37 21.41 -12.90 -2.35
CA GLU A 37 22.62 -13.09 -3.17
C GLU A 37 23.92 -12.90 -2.39
N GLY A 38 23.84 -12.74 -1.06
CA GLY A 38 25.04 -12.56 -0.22
C GLY A 38 25.72 -11.21 -0.37
N GLN A 39 24.98 -10.15 -0.78
CA GLN A 39 25.46 -8.79 -0.97
C GLN A 39 24.93 -7.83 0.12
N PRO A 40 25.29 -8.03 1.41
CA PRO A 40 24.65 -7.30 2.54
C PRO A 40 24.92 -5.79 2.49
N GLN A 41 26.06 -5.35 1.98
CA GLN A 41 26.38 -3.93 1.88
C GLN A 41 25.55 -3.24 0.78
N VAL A 42 25.29 -3.91 -0.34
CA VAL A 42 24.40 -3.42 -1.40
C VAL A 42 22.96 -3.37 -0.89
N ALA A 43 22.52 -4.40 -0.18
CA ALA A 43 21.20 -4.42 0.47
C ALA A 43 21.02 -3.24 1.44
N LYS A 44 22.06 -2.93 2.22
CA LYS A 44 22.06 -1.78 3.14
C LYS A 44 21.95 -0.45 2.39
N LEU A 45 22.65 -0.31 1.25
CA LEU A 45 22.56 0.88 0.40
C LEU A 45 21.15 1.06 -0.16
N PHE A 46 20.52 -0.02 -0.68
CA PHE A 46 19.15 0.05 -1.16
C PHE A 46 18.14 0.45 -0.07
N ARG A 47 18.31 -0.05 1.16
CA ARG A 47 17.46 0.37 2.27
C ARG A 47 17.64 1.84 2.63
N ALA A 48 18.88 2.33 2.65
CA ALA A 48 19.16 3.75 2.90
C ALA A 48 18.56 4.65 1.82
N ALA A 49 18.68 4.26 0.55
CA ALA A 49 18.04 4.98 -0.55
C ALA A 49 16.51 4.95 -0.42
N ALA A 50 15.89 3.79 -0.12
CA ALA A 50 14.46 3.71 0.10
C ALA A 50 13.97 4.63 1.22
N GLU A 51 14.73 4.78 2.30
CA GLU A 51 14.42 5.72 3.38
C GLU A 51 14.45 7.18 2.89
N ALA A 52 15.45 7.54 2.07
CA ALA A 52 15.51 8.86 1.45
C ALA A 52 14.30 9.15 0.54
N GLU A 53 13.88 8.16 -0.27
CA GLU A 53 12.70 8.31 -1.13
C GLU A 53 11.40 8.45 -0.33
N THR A 54 11.32 7.87 0.87
CA THR A 54 10.21 8.14 1.79
C THR A 54 10.16 9.62 2.19
N VAL A 55 11.32 10.23 2.50
CA VAL A 55 11.42 11.66 2.84
C VAL A 55 10.97 12.53 1.68
N HIS A 56 11.44 12.24 0.46
CA HIS A 56 11.08 12.98 -0.76
C HIS A 56 9.58 12.86 -1.05
N ALA A 57 9.03 11.66 -1.09
CA ALA A 57 7.61 11.41 -1.35
C ALA A 57 6.72 12.16 -0.34
N HIS A 58 7.02 12.07 0.95
CA HIS A 58 6.27 12.81 1.97
C HIS A 58 6.41 14.34 1.84
N ALA A 59 7.56 14.85 1.39
CA ALA A 59 7.73 16.26 1.13
C ALA A 59 6.85 16.75 -0.04
N HIS A 60 6.81 15.99 -1.13
CA HIS A 60 5.95 16.29 -2.28
C HIS A 60 4.47 16.20 -1.92
N LEU A 61 4.06 15.18 -1.16
CA LEU A 61 2.68 15.03 -0.70
C LEU A 61 2.25 16.20 0.20
N ARG A 62 3.11 16.65 1.12
CA ARG A 62 2.85 17.85 1.93
C ARG A 62 2.73 19.11 1.06
N ALA A 63 3.60 19.27 0.06
CA ALA A 63 3.54 20.42 -0.84
C ALA A 63 2.26 20.45 -1.69
N LEU A 64 1.72 19.27 -2.04
CA LEU A 64 0.42 19.11 -2.68
C LEU A 64 -0.77 19.41 -1.76
N GLY A 65 -0.55 19.50 -0.44
CA GLY A 65 -1.64 19.59 0.54
C GLY A 65 -2.39 18.26 0.73
N GLY A 66 -1.78 17.14 0.32
CA GLY A 66 -2.39 15.80 0.34
C GLY A 66 -2.40 15.14 1.73
N ILE A 67 -2.07 15.87 2.81
CA ILE A 67 -2.16 15.36 4.18
C ILE A 67 -3.12 16.26 4.95
N GLY A 68 -4.33 15.80 5.16
CA GLY A 68 -5.37 16.49 5.89
C GLY A 68 -5.45 16.08 7.36
N SER A 69 -6.61 16.32 7.98
CA SER A 69 -6.92 15.76 9.29
C SER A 69 -7.03 14.23 9.22
N THR A 70 -6.92 13.55 10.37
CA THR A 70 -7.10 12.09 10.42
C THR A 70 -8.41 11.65 9.79
N GLU A 71 -9.51 12.39 10.04
CA GLU A 71 -10.80 12.11 9.43
C GLU A 71 -10.78 12.28 7.91
N ALA A 72 -10.17 13.37 7.40
CA ALA A 72 -10.04 13.61 5.97
C ALA A 72 -9.20 12.52 5.29
N ASN A 73 -8.08 12.14 5.90
CA ASN A 73 -7.21 11.08 5.38
C ASN A 73 -7.90 9.70 5.38
N LEU A 74 -8.71 9.38 6.41
CA LEU A 74 -9.52 8.16 6.43
C LEU A 74 -10.56 8.16 5.29
N ARG A 75 -11.22 9.29 5.03
CA ARG A 75 -12.19 9.40 3.92
C ARG A 75 -11.51 9.22 2.56
N GLU A 76 -10.33 9.79 2.37
CA GLU A 76 -9.53 9.63 1.16
C GLU A 76 -9.11 8.17 0.98
N ALA A 77 -8.60 7.52 2.04
CA ALA A 77 -8.24 6.11 2.00
C ALA A 77 -9.46 5.24 1.65
N ILE A 78 -10.61 5.43 2.29
CA ILE A 78 -11.85 4.71 1.95
C ILE A 78 -12.22 4.89 0.47
N GLY A 79 -12.07 6.11 -0.06
CA GLY A 79 -12.33 6.40 -1.48
C GLY A 79 -11.39 5.65 -2.41
N GLY A 80 -10.09 5.68 -2.12
CA GLY A 80 -9.05 5.00 -2.88
C GLY A 80 -9.27 3.49 -2.92
N GLU A 81 -9.33 2.84 -1.74
CA GLU A 81 -9.55 1.39 -1.64
C GLU A 81 -10.86 0.95 -2.29
N THR A 82 -11.93 1.78 -2.15
CA THR A 82 -13.22 1.47 -2.79
C THR A 82 -13.12 1.50 -4.31
N HIS A 83 -12.46 2.51 -4.89
CA HIS A 83 -12.22 2.58 -6.32
C HIS A 83 -11.38 1.39 -6.80
N GLU A 84 -10.36 1.01 -6.05
CA GLU A 84 -9.48 -0.10 -6.39
C GLU A 84 -10.25 -1.42 -6.49
N PHE A 85 -11.05 -1.78 -5.48
CA PHE A 85 -11.74 -3.07 -5.50
C PHE A 85 -13.04 -3.08 -6.33
N THR A 86 -13.66 -1.92 -6.64
CA THR A 86 -14.90 -1.88 -7.44
C THR A 86 -14.65 -1.64 -8.92
N GLU A 87 -13.59 -0.95 -9.30
CA GLU A 87 -13.36 -0.49 -10.67
C GLU A 87 -12.00 -0.94 -11.20
N MET A 88 -10.90 -0.56 -10.55
CA MET A 88 -9.54 -0.73 -11.07
C MET A 88 -9.15 -2.21 -11.19
N TYR A 89 -9.13 -2.96 -10.08
CA TYR A 89 -8.74 -4.36 -10.10
C TYR A 89 -9.71 -5.26 -10.87
N PRO A 90 -11.04 -5.10 -10.81
CA PRO A 90 -11.96 -5.87 -11.67
C PRO A 90 -11.66 -5.72 -13.16
N GLN A 91 -11.27 -4.53 -13.64
CA GLN A 91 -10.86 -4.35 -15.02
C GLN A 91 -9.53 -5.09 -15.29
N MET A 92 -8.51 -4.89 -14.48
CA MET A 92 -7.18 -5.53 -14.62
C MET A 92 -7.29 -7.07 -14.59
N ILE A 93 -8.17 -7.63 -13.76
CA ILE A 93 -8.43 -9.07 -13.68
C ILE A 93 -9.02 -9.59 -15.00
N ARG A 94 -10.01 -8.89 -15.59
CA ARG A 94 -10.58 -9.27 -16.89
C ARG A 94 -9.52 -9.24 -18.00
N GLU A 95 -8.71 -8.19 -18.02
CA GLU A 95 -7.64 -8.03 -19.01
C GLU A 95 -6.58 -9.14 -18.88
N ALA A 96 -6.05 -9.37 -17.67
CA ALA A 96 -5.06 -10.42 -17.41
C ALA A 96 -5.61 -11.83 -17.74
N THR A 97 -6.89 -12.07 -17.50
CA THR A 97 -7.57 -13.31 -17.87
C THR A 97 -7.62 -13.47 -19.39
N SER A 98 -8.01 -12.41 -20.12
CA SER A 98 -8.13 -12.47 -21.58
C SER A 98 -6.77 -12.61 -22.29
N GLU A 99 -5.71 -12.07 -21.69
CA GLU A 99 -4.36 -12.11 -22.21
C GLU A 99 -3.56 -13.36 -21.76
N GLY A 100 -4.05 -14.12 -20.78
CA GLY A 100 -3.42 -15.35 -20.30
C GLY A 100 -2.23 -15.12 -19.35
N PHE A 101 -2.17 -14.01 -18.62
CA PHE A 101 -1.09 -13.70 -17.68
C PHE A 101 -1.42 -14.16 -16.25
N ASP A 102 -1.29 -15.45 -15.97
CA ASP A 102 -1.67 -16.06 -14.69
C ASP A 102 -1.01 -15.41 -13.45
N ASN A 103 0.25 -15.00 -13.54
CA ASN A 103 0.94 -14.35 -12.42
C ASN A 103 0.36 -12.96 -12.12
N ALA A 104 0.02 -12.19 -13.15
CA ALA A 104 -0.64 -10.89 -13.01
C ALA A 104 -2.08 -11.08 -12.49
N LEU A 105 -2.82 -12.02 -13.07
CA LEU A 105 -4.16 -12.38 -12.64
C LEU A 105 -4.21 -12.71 -11.14
N ARG A 106 -3.30 -13.57 -10.67
CA ARG A 106 -3.20 -13.92 -9.25
C ARG A 106 -2.90 -12.70 -8.37
N SER A 107 -1.94 -11.85 -8.81
CA SER A 107 -1.57 -10.63 -8.09
C SER A 107 -2.77 -9.69 -7.95
N PHE A 108 -3.47 -9.41 -9.04
CA PHE A 108 -4.65 -8.53 -9.05
C PHE A 108 -5.82 -9.12 -8.26
N THR A 109 -6.05 -10.43 -8.33
CA THR A 109 -7.12 -11.09 -7.58
C THR A 109 -6.90 -11.00 -6.07
N TYR A 110 -5.67 -11.21 -5.62
CA TYR A 110 -5.33 -11.08 -4.20
C TYR A 110 -5.47 -9.63 -3.72
N ALA A 111 -4.93 -8.67 -4.47
CA ALA A 111 -5.05 -7.27 -4.14
C ALA A 111 -6.53 -6.85 -4.08
N ASN A 112 -7.33 -7.18 -5.11
CA ASN A 112 -8.76 -6.85 -5.14
C ASN A 112 -9.53 -7.32 -3.89
N ALA A 113 -9.23 -8.51 -3.40
CA ALA A 113 -9.86 -9.04 -2.18
C ALA A 113 -9.39 -8.28 -0.93
N VAL A 114 -8.12 -7.87 -0.89
CA VAL A 114 -7.51 -7.19 0.24
C VAL A 114 -7.95 -5.73 0.33
N GLU A 115 -8.09 -5.00 -0.80
CA GLU A 115 -8.50 -3.60 -0.77
C GLU A 115 -9.94 -3.44 -0.26
N LYS A 116 -10.79 -4.44 -0.45
CA LYS A 116 -12.10 -4.48 0.21
C LYS A 116 -11.95 -4.56 1.73
N VAL A 117 -11.03 -5.39 2.23
CA VAL A 117 -10.75 -5.50 3.67
C VAL A 117 -10.23 -4.17 4.22
N HIS A 118 -9.30 -3.52 3.52
CA HIS A 118 -8.78 -2.22 3.91
C HIS A 118 -9.88 -1.16 3.97
N ALA A 119 -10.73 -1.08 2.95
CA ALA A 119 -11.87 -0.16 2.96
C ALA A 119 -12.77 -0.36 4.17
N ASP A 120 -13.06 -1.61 4.55
CA ASP A 120 -13.91 -1.93 5.69
C ASP A 120 -13.22 -1.59 7.03
N LEU A 121 -11.90 -1.83 7.15
CA LEU A 121 -11.12 -1.41 8.32
C LEU A 121 -11.09 0.11 8.48
N TYR A 122 -10.91 0.87 7.40
CA TYR A 122 -10.95 2.34 7.46
C TYR A 122 -12.35 2.87 7.78
N ARG A 123 -13.43 2.24 7.27
CA ARG A 123 -14.82 2.58 7.65
C ARG A 123 -15.04 2.36 9.14
N LYS A 124 -14.63 1.23 9.68
CA LYS A 124 -14.69 0.94 11.11
C LYS A 124 -13.91 1.98 11.93
N ALA A 125 -12.71 2.35 11.46
CA ALA A 125 -11.87 3.33 12.14
C ALA A 125 -12.51 4.72 12.19
N ILE A 126 -13.15 5.19 11.10
CA ILE A 126 -13.79 6.50 11.06
C ILE A 126 -15.09 6.54 11.90
N GLU A 127 -15.87 5.45 11.92
CA GLU A 127 -17.09 5.34 12.72
C GLU A 127 -16.79 5.43 14.23
N SER A 128 -15.64 4.96 14.65
CA SER A 128 -15.19 4.98 16.05
C SER A 128 -14.13 6.04 16.34
N LEU A 129 -13.96 7.03 15.45
CA LEU A 129 -12.90 8.04 15.58
C LEU A 129 -12.93 8.77 16.92
N GLY A 130 -11.81 8.77 17.62
CA GLY A 130 -11.67 9.30 18.99
C GLY A 130 -12.07 8.31 20.10
N LYS A 131 -12.59 7.14 19.73
CA LYS A 131 -12.93 6.04 20.64
C LYS A 131 -12.43 4.68 20.14
N ASN A 132 -11.50 4.69 19.19
CA ASN A 132 -10.92 3.47 18.64
C ASN A 132 -10.26 2.66 19.76
N VAL A 133 -10.62 1.39 19.85
CA VAL A 133 -10.01 0.45 20.79
C VAL A 133 -8.62 0.06 20.25
N ALA A 134 -7.64 -0.04 21.13
CA ALA A 134 -6.32 -0.50 20.77
C ALA A 134 -6.38 -1.99 20.37
N VAL A 135 -5.97 -2.29 19.15
CA VAL A 135 -5.86 -3.64 18.61
C VAL A 135 -4.53 -3.79 17.89
N ASP A 136 -4.00 -5.01 17.88
CA ASP A 136 -2.84 -5.34 17.08
C ASP A 136 -3.30 -5.67 15.64
N TYR A 137 -2.59 -5.16 14.64
CA TYR A 137 -2.81 -5.51 13.25
C TYR A 137 -1.76 -6.51 12.77
N TYR A 138 -2.18 -7.47 11.96
CA TYR A 138 -1.32 -8.45 11.32
C TYR A 138 -1.53 -8.44 9.82
N VAL A 139 -0.44 -8.50 9.04
CA VAL A 139 -0.46 -8.45 7.59
C VAL A 139 0.14 -9.72 7.00
N CYS A 140 -0.61 -10.41 6.16
CA CYS A 140 -0.14 -11.56 5.41
C CYS A 140 0.94 -11.13 4.41
N GLN A 141 2.15 -11.65 4.55
CA GLN A 141 3.30 -11.28 3.71
C GLN A 141 3.23 -11.85 2.29
N VAL A 142 2.17 -12.59 1.96
CA VAL A 142 1.94 -13.17 0.63
C VAL A 142 0.94 -12.36 -0.19
N CYS A 143 -0.19 -11.95 0.41
CA CYS A 143 -1.25 -11.24 -0.31
C CYS A 143 -1.59 -9.85 0.24
N GLY A 144 -1.05 -9.46 1.40
CA GLY A 144 -1.35 -8.19 2.03
C GLY A 144 -2.59 -8.20 2.95
N ASN A 145 -3.34 -9.31 3.03
CA ASN A 145 -4.53 -9.38 3.88
C ASN A 145 -4.23 -8.90 5.30
N THR A 146 -4.98 -7.92 5.76
CA THR A 146 -4.81 -7.25 7.05
C THR A 146 -5.94 -7.66 7.99
N ILE A 147 -5.57 -8.14 9.18
CA ILE A 147 -6.52 -8.59 10.20
C ILE A 147 -6.25 -7.91 11.54
N GLU A 148 -7.31 -7.76 12.33
CA GLU A 148 -7.23 -7.37 13.74
C GLU A 148 -7.01 -8.61 14.61
N GLY A 149 -6.04 -8.53 15.52
CA GLY A 149 -5.67 -9.66 16.37
C GLY A 149 -4.78 -10.69 15.69
N ALA A 150 -4.23 -11.61 16.48
CA ALA A 150 -3.35 -12.65 15.97
C ALA A 150 -4.10 -13.66 15.08
N PRO A 151 -3.47 -14.15 13.98
CA PRO A 151 -4.10 -15.11 13.09
C PRO A 151 -4.34 -16.44 13.81
N GLU A 152 -5.56 -16.95 13.77
CA GLU A 152 -5.94 -18.24 14.34
C GLU A 152 -5.70 -19.40 13.36
N GLY A 153 -5.80 -19.13 12.05
CA GLY A 153 -5.70 -20.10 10.98
C GLY A 153 -4.94 -19.59 9.74
N PRO A 154 -5.05 -20.32 8.62
CA PRO A 154 -4.53 -19.88 7.33
C PRO A 154 -5.17 -18.56 6.88
N CYS A 155 -4.48 -17.85 5.99
CA CYS A 155 -5.01 -16.64 5.39
C CYS A 155 -6.26 -16.92 4.55
N GLU A 156 -7.37 -16.24 4.85
CA GLU A 156 -8.65 -16.44 4.17
C GLU A 156 -8.61 -16.03 2.68
N VAL A 157 -7.70 -15.11 2.30
CA VAL A 157 -7.56 -14.63 0.93
C VAL A 157 -6.70 -15.57 0.07
N CYS A 158 -5.52 -15.96 0.55
CA CYS A 158 -4.55 -16.70 -0.27
C CYS A 158 -4.24 -18.12 0.21
N GLY A 159 -4.82 -18.56 1.33
CA GLY A 159 -4.59 -19.90 1.91
C GLY A 159 -3.22 -20.10 2.57
N SER A 160 -2.35 -19.09 2.59
CA SER A 160 -1.03 -19.21 3.22
C SER A 160 -1.14 -19.48 4.72
N PRO A 161 -0.20 -20.25 5.31
CA PRO A 161 -0.26 -20.61 6.72
C PRO A 161 -0.20 -19.36 7.62
N LYS A 162 -0.72 -19.46 8.84
CA LYS A 162 -0.71 -18.34 9.81
C LYS A 162 0.68 -17.76 10.09
N THR A 163 1.74 -18.53 9.88
CA THR A 163 3.14 -18.10 10.00
C THR A 163 3.55 -17.07 8.92
N ALA A 164 2.74 -16.89 7.87
CA ALA A 164 2.95 -15.85 6.85
C ALA A 164 2.50 -14.46 7.32
N PHE A 165 1.78 -14.35 8.43
CA PHE A 165 1.40 -13.06 8.98
C PHE A 165 2.52 -12.45 9.82
N ARG A 166 2.70 -11.15 9.68
CA ARG A 166 3.60 -10.35 10.50
C ARG A 166 2.79 -9.29 11.25
N LYS A 167 3.06 -9.15 12.54
CA LYS A 167 2.54 -8.03 13.34
C LYS A 167 3.10 -6.71 12.80
N VAL A 168 2.24 -5.71 12.76
CA VAL A 168 2.61 -4.32 12.48
C VAL A 168 2.87 -3.62 13.81
N ASP A 169 4.01 -2.93 13.92
CA ASP A 169 4.42 -2.16 15.11
C ASP A 169 3.82 -0.76 15.07
#